data_c79c8422a34c3592f2118b8e3eb94a17
#
_entry.id   c79c8422a34c3592f2118b8e3eb94a17
#
_cell.length_a   1.000
_cell.length_b   1.000
_cell.length_c   1.000
_cell.angle_alpha   90.00
_cell.angle_beta   90.00
_cell.angle_gamma   90.00
#
_symmetry.space_group_name_H-M   'P 1'
#
loop_
_entity.id
_entity.type
_entity.pdbx_description
1 polymer ?
#
loop_
_entity_poly.entity_id
_entity_poly.type
_entity_poly.pdbx_seq_one_letter_code
_entity_poly.pdbx_strand_id
1 'polypeptide(L)'
;MIAWAATVLFALCFGGIAWYVCGGIKIKAGWQNGTSPLAKYLDERRRAAFNAQLPEALATMTNALRAGFSISQAFDSVVDRGENPMSEEFRILQQQLKIGMSFEDALESMSNRVGSDDLTLVTTAILISRKTGGNVTEIFDKISETIRGRMKIERKVKSLTAQGRMQGIIVSIMPFFLAAVMTAIKPGLMIPFMTSANGALAMLVACVFIVVGWLIIRKIVKIDV
;
A
#
# COMPACT_ATOMS: atom_id res chain seq x y z
N MET A 1 37.83 -25.83 -19.68
CA MET A 1 37.65 -24.36 -19.48
C MET A 1 36.23 -23.89 -19.72
N ILE A 2 35.51 -24.35 -20.74
CA ILE A 2 34.14 -23.92 -21.08
C ILE A 2 33.11 -24.33 -20.01
N ALA A 3 33.27 -25.53 -19.42
CA ALA A 3 32.37 -26.03 -18.36
C ALA A 3 32.39 -25.19 -17.06
N TRP A 4 33.57 -24.66 -16.69
CA TRP A 4 33.71 -23.76 -15.54
C TRP A 4 33.09 -22.40 -15.78
N ALA A 5 33.18 -21.90 -17.01
CA ALA A 5 32.55 -20.63 -17.38
C ALA A 5 31.01 -20.73 -17.33
N ALA A 6 30.43 -21.87 -17.75
CA ALA A 6 28.97 -22.10 -17.71
C ALA A 6 28.44 -22.19 -16.26
N THR A 7 29.13 -22.87 -15.35
CA THR A 7 28.75 -22.96 -13.94
C THR A 7 28.91 -21.65 -13.20
N VAL A 8 29.95 -20.88 -13.50
CA VAL A 8 30.14 -19.51 -12.93
C VAL A 8 29.10 -18.56 -13.46
N LEU A 9 28.74 -18.59 -14.75
CA LEU A 9 27.67 -17.77 -15.33
C LEU A 9 26.29 -18.12 -14.73
N PHE A 10 26.04 -19.40 -14.51
CA PHE A 10 24.81 -19.86 -13.85
C PHE A 10 24.73 -19.39 -12.39
N ALA A 11 25.84 -19.49 -11.64
CA ALA A 11 25.94 -19.00 -10.27
C ALA A 11 25.81 -17.47 -10.18
N LEU A 12 26.37 -16.72 -11.15
CA LEU A 12 26.25 -15.27 -11.22
C LEU A 12 24.84 -14.83 -11.60
N CYS A 13 24.17 -15.51 -12.55
CA CYS A 13 22.76 -15.24 -12.84
C CYS A 13 21.86 -15.56 -11.66
N PHE A 14 22.10 -16.66 -10.96
CA PHE A 14 21.33 -17.04 -9.77
C PHE A 14 21.60 -16.09 -8.60
N GLY A 15 22.85 -15.73 -8.36
CA GLY A 15 23.25 -14.75 -7.35
C GLY A 15 22.72 -13.34 -7.68
N GLY A 16 22.74 -12.94 -8.94
CA GLY A 16 22.21 -11.67 -9.43
C GLY A 16 20.68 -11.58 -9.28
N ILE A 17 19.96 -12.65 -9.59
CA ILE A 17 18.50 -12.70 -9.42
C ILE A 17 18.14 -12.75 -7.93
N ALA A 18 18.84 -13.53 -7.12
CA ALA A 18 18.64 -13.58 -5.66
C ALA A 18 18.99 -12.24 -4.99
N TRP A 19 20.10 -11.60 -5.37
CA TRP A 19 20.48 -10.26 -4.91
C TRP A 19 19.45 -9.22 -5.31
N TYR A 20 18.92 -9.28 -6.51
CA TYR A 20 17.95 -8.32 -7.02
C TYR A 20 16.55 -8.53 -6.44
N VAL A 21 16.15 -9.77 -6.15
CA VAL A 21 14.89 -10.09 -5.44
C VAL A 21 14.96 -9.67 -3.96
N CYS A 22 16.09 -9.89 -3.28
CA CYS A 22 16.33 -9.37 -1.93
C CYS A 22 16.62 -7.86 -1.92
N GLY A 23 17.32 -7.32 -2.91
CA GLY A 23 17.67 -5.90 -3.02
C GLY A 23 16.54 -4.99 -3.49
N GLY A 24 15.36 -5.54 -3.84
CA GLY A 24 14.17 -4.79 -4.25
C GLY A 24 13.51 -3.99 -3.13
N ILE A 25 13.94 -4.16 -1.89
CA ILE A 25 13.59 -3.29 -0.76
C ILE A 25 14.61 -2.13 -0.72
N LYS A 26 14.61 -1.28 -1.74
CA LYS A 26 15.24 0.04 -1.61
C LYS A 26 14.35 0.87 -0.70
N ILE A 27 14.72 0.95 0.56
CA ILE A 27 14.37 2.07 1.42
C ILE A 27 14.90 3.31 0.69
N LYS A 28 14.02 4.06 0.04
CA LYS A 28 14.35 5.40 -0.47
C LYS A 28 14.62 6.27 0.74
N ALA A 29 15.87 6.34 1.17
CA ALA A 29 16.36 7.35 2.09
C ALA A 29 16.40 8.68 1.32
N GLY A 30 15.24 9.32 1.19
CA GLY A 30 15.12 10.69 0.71
C GLY A 30 15.45 11.63 1.87
N TRP A 31 16.70 12.01 2.00
CA TRP A 31 17.11 13.15 2.80
C TRP A 31 16.68 14.44 2.09
N GLN A 32 15.44 14.86 2.29
CA GLN A 32 15.00 16.22 1.99
C GLN A 32 14.12 16.71 3.13
N ASN A 33 14.57 17.84 3.71
CA ASN A 33 13.91 18.63 4.76
C ASN A 33 13.83 18.01 6.17
N GLY A 34 14.93 18.08 6.93
CA GLY A 34 14.96 18.26 8.40
C GLY A 34 14.24 17.27 9.33
N THR A 35 13.37 16.40 8.80
CA THR A 35 12.65 15.38 9.56
C THR A 35 13.29 14.02 9.33
N SER A 36 13.56 13.29 10.40
CA SER A 36 14.10 11.94 10.30
C SER A 36 13.19 11.08 9.42
N PRO A 37 13.71 10.21 8.53
CA PRO A 37 12.91 9.36 7.66
C PRO A 37 11.93 8.46 8.46
N LEU A 38 12.24 8.22 9.72
CA LEU A 38 11.43 7.48 10.68
C LEU A 38 10.18 8.28 11.11
N ALA A 39 10.31 9.60 11.33
CA ALA A 39 9.18 10.47 11.67
C ALA A 39 8.19 10.53 10.48
N LYS A 40 8.69 10.72 9.27
CA LYS A 40 7.84 10.74 8.05
C LYS A 40 7.09 9.42 7.87
N TYR A 41 7.74 8.28 8.10
CA TYR A 41 7.10 6.96 8.01
C TYR A 41 6.01 6.80 9.08
N LEU A 42 6.25 7.27 10.31
CA LEU A 42 5.26 7.22 11.39
C LEU A 42 4.05 8.12 11.09
N ASP A 43 4.28 9.32 10.54
CA ASP A 43 3.21 10.24 10.15
C ASP A 43 2.36 9.67 8.99
N GLU A 44 2.99 9.09 7.97
CA GLU A 44 2.29 8.42 6.88
C GLU A 44 1.44 7.23 7.39
N ARG A 45 1.98 6.45 8.32
CA ARG A 45 1.27 5.33 8.95
C ARG A 45 0.09 5.80 9.81
N ARG A 46 0.28 6.89 10.59
CA ARG A 46 -0.79 7.51 11.40
C ARG A 46 -1.91 8.05 10.51
N ARG A 47 -1.55 8.74 9.41
CA ARG A 47 -2.51 9.23 8.41
C ARG A 47 -3.28 8.09 7.73
N ALA A 48 -2.60 7.03 7.34
CA ALA A 48 -3.26 5.86 6.74
C ALA A 48 -4.22 5.18 7.72
N ALA A 49 -3.86 5.05 9.00
CA ALA A 49 -4.74 4.53 10.04
C ALA A 49 -5.96 5.44 10.26
N PHE A 50 -5.77 6.76 10.28
CA PHE A 50 -6.86 7.73 10.37
C PHE A 50 -7.84 7.60 9.20
N ASN A 51 -7.33 7.58 7.97
CA ASN A 51 -8.16 7.43 6.76
C ASN A 51 -8.94 6.10 6.74
N ALA A 52 -8.35 5.03 7.27
CA ALA A 52 -9.05 3.74 7.37
C ALA A 52 -10.23 3.77 8.35
N GLN A 53 -10.17 4.59 9.41
CA GLN A 53 -11.21 4.76 10.42
C GLN A 53 -12.27 5.81 10.03
N LEU A 54 -11.93 6.73 9.11
CA LEU A 54 -12.79 7.86 8.75
C LEU A 54 -14.21 7.46 8.31
N PRO A 55 -14.43 6.42 7.45
CA PRO A 55 -15.78 6.01 7.06
C PRO A 55 -16.65 5.54 8.22
N GLU A 56 -16.05 4.95 9.25
CA GLU A 56 -16.76 4.49 10.45
C GLU A 56 -17.09 5.66 11.37
N ALA A 57 -16.19 6.61 11.53
CA ALA A 57 -16.43 7.86 12.24
C ALA A 57 -17.57 8.65 11.58
N LEU A 58 -17.58 8.78 10.25
CA LEU A 58 -18.66 9.43 9.51
C LEU A 58 -20.01 8.72 9.75
N ALA A 59 -20.05 7.39 9.71
CA ALA A 59 -21.26 6.63 9.99
C ALA A 59 -21.75 6.83 11.44
N THR A 60 -20.83 6.89 12.41
CA THR A 60 -21.15 7.17 13.82
C THR A 60 -21.76 8.57 13.96
N MET A 61 -21.15 9.58 13.33
CA MET A 61 -21.68 10.95 13.32
C MET A 61 -23.05 11.04 12.63
N THR A 62 -23.22 10.37 11.49
CA THR A 62 -24.51 10.30 10.78
C THR A 62 -25.61 9.72 11.67
N ASN A 63 -25.33 8.63 12.37
CA ASN A 63 -26.29 8.00 13.26
C ASN A 63 -26.66 8.91 14.45
N ALA A 64 -25.69 9.62 15.02
CA ALA A 64 -25.94 10.59 16.09
C ALA A 64 -26.81 11.77 15.57
N LEU A 65 -26.48 12.33 14.41
CA LEU A 65 -27.26 13.42 13.81
C LEU A 65 -28.69 12.98 13.45
N ARG A 66 -28.89 11.77 12.95
CA ARG A 66 -30.22 11.19 12.69
C ARG A 66 -31.04 10.97 13.96
N ALA A 67 -30.38 10.69 15.07
CA ALA A 67 -31.00 10.62 16.38
C ALA A 67 -31.34 11.99 16.99
N GLY A 68 -31.05 13.09 16.27
CA GLY A 68 -31.33 14.46 16.70
C GLY A 68 -30.25 15.10 17.57
N PHE A 69 -29.09 14.47 17.69
CA PHE A 69 -27.95 15.07 18.38
C PHE A 69 -27.35 16.23 17.59
N SER A 70 -26.78 17.19 18.32
CA SER A 70 -26.01 18.27 17.70
C SER A 70 -24.70 17.73 17.08
N ILE A 71 -24.09 18.52 16.20
CA ILE A 71 -22.81 18.17 15.57
C ILE A 71 -21.70 17.98 16.61
N SER A 72 -21.70 18.78 17.70
CA SER A 72 -20.73 18.63 18.79
C SER A 72 -20.93 17.31 19.54
N GLN A 73 -22.17 16.91 19.81
CA GLN A 73 -22.48 15.60 20.42
C GLN A 73 -22.16 14.42 19.48
N ALA A 74 -22.27 14.62 18.15
CA ALA A 74 -21.82 13.63 17.20
C ALA A 74 -20.28 13.45 17.26
N PHE A 75 -19.52 14.51 17.48
CA PHE A 75 -18.07 14.42 17.73
C PHE A 75 -17.75 13.69 19.04
N ASP A 76 -18.54 13.94 20.13
CA ASP A 76 -18.41 13.20 21.40
C ASP A 76 -18.56 11.70 21.15
N SER A 77 -19.54 11.30 20.34
CA SER A 77 -19.77 9.90 19.99
C SER A 77 -18.58 9.25 19.25
N VAL A 78 -17.82 10.02 18.46
CA VAL A 78 -16.60 9.54 17.80
C VAL A 78 -15.46 9.40 18.82
N VAL A 79 -15.34 10.33 19.76
CA VAL A 79 -14.32 10.26 20.82
C VAL A 79 -14.53 9.04 21.71
N ASP A 80 -15.78 8.75 22.06
CA ASP A 80 -16.14 7.67 22.99
C ASP A 80 -15.99 6.27 22.36
N ARG A 81 -16.26 6.15 21.07
CA ARG A 81 -16.28 4.86 20.35
C ARG A 81 -15.07 4.63 19.46
N GLY A 82 -14.37 5.70 19.07
CA GLY A 82 -13.27 5.66 18.12
C GLY A 82 -11.99 5.13 18.75
N GLU A 83 -11.17 4.50 17.92
CA GLU A 83 -9.82 4.11 18.26
C GLU A 83 -8.82 5.22 17.91
N ASN A 84 -7.60 5.15 18.46
CA ASN A 84 -6.52 6.05 18.04
C ASN A 84 -6.08 5.70 16.61
N PRO A 85 -5.78 6.70 15.75
CA PRO A 85 -5.64 8.12 16.03
C PRO A 85 -6.94 8.95 15.92
N MET A 86 -8.06 8.39 15.48
CA MET A 86 -9.32 9.13 15.24
C MET A 86 -9.85 9.79 16.52
N SER A 87 -10.01 9.03 17.61
CA SER A 87 -10.54 9.55 18.88
C SER A 87 -9.67 10.66 19.47
N GLU A 88 -8.35 10.58 19.29
CA GLU A 88 -7.41 11.60 19.76
C GLU A 88 -7.59 12.92 19.02
N GLU A 89 -7.71 12.89 17.69
CA GLU A 89 -7.87 14.10 16.87
C GLU A 89 -9.22 14.78 17.12
N PHE A 90 -10.30 14.01 17.28
CA PHE A 90 -11.61 14.56 17.63
C PHE A 90 -11.65 15.11 19.05
N ARG A 91 -10.90 14.51 19.98
CA ARG A 91 -10.76 15.05 21.35
C ARG A 91 -10.05 16.40 21.35
N ILE A 92 -8.98 16.55 20.56
CA ILE A 92 -8.29 17.83 20.40
C ILE A 92 -9.24 18.88 19.79
N LEU A 93 -10.01 18.51 18.76
CA LEU A 93 -11.02 19.37 18.17
C LEU A 93 -12.02 19.88 19.22
N GLN A 94 -12.56 19.00 20.07
CA GLN A 94 -13.47 19.36 21.13
C GLN A 94 -12.83 20.28 22.17
N GLN A 95 -11.57 20.02 22.55
CA GLN A 95 -10.85 20.88 23.47
C GLN A 95 -10.70 22.29 22.92
N GLN A 96 -10.36 22.41 21.62
CA GLN A 96 -10.27 23.70 20.94
C GLN A 96 -11.60 24.45 20.95
N LEU A 97 -12.72 23.77 20.70
CA LEU A 97 -14.05 24.36 20.78
C LEU A 97 -14.41 24.80 22.21
N LYS A 98 -14.04 24.02 23.25
CA LYS A 98 -14.30 24.35 24.66
C LYS A 98 -13.51 25.57 25.14
N ILE A 99 -12.32 25.81 24.62
CA ILE A 99 -11.53 27.01 24.95
C ILE A 99 -11.93 28.26 24.11
N GLY A 100 -12.99 28.14 23.27
CA GLY A 100 -13.56 29.26 22.55
C GLY A 100 -13.01 29.49 21.15
N MET A 101 -12.25 28.53 20.59
CA MET A 101 -11.86 28.58 19.17
C MET A 101 -13.10 28.51 18.26
N SER A 102 -13.10 29.24 17.15
CA SER A 102 -14.23 29.15 16.22
C SER A 102 -14.34 27.72 15.65
N PHE A 103 -15.56 27.33 15.29
CA PHE A 103 -15.82 26.00 14.73
C PHE A 103 -15.05 25.78 13.41
N GLU A 104 -14.97 26.83 12.61
CA GLU A 104 -14.23 26.87 11.35
C GLU A 104 -12.73 26.65 11.58
N ASP A 105 -12.13 27.43 12.48
CA ASP A 105 -10.69 27.38 12.78
C ASP A 105 -10.30 26.04 13.42
N ALA A 106 -11.14 25.49 14.27
CA ALA A 106 -10.91 24.21 14.92
C ALA A 106 -10.90 23.04 13.92
N LEU A 107 -11.82 23.04 12.96
CA LEU A 107 -11.85 22.04 11.86
C LEU A 107 -10.68 22.21 10.92
N GLU A 108 -10.32 23.43 10.56
CA GLU A 108 -9.16 23.71 9.71
C GLU A 108 -7.85 23.28 10.41
N SER A 109 -7.70 23.60 11.70
CA SER A 109 -6.57 23.15 12.52
C SER A 109 -6.43 21.62 12.54
N MET A 110 -7.55 20.90 12.70
CA MET A 110 -7.58 19.43 12.65
C MET A 110 -7.18 18.93 11.26
N SER A 111 -7.74 19.49 10.18
CA SER A 111 -7.43 19.11 8.79
C SER A 111 -5.94 19.29 8.48
N ASN A 112 -5.36 20.44 8.87
CA ASN A 112 -3.95 20.75 8.66
C ASN A 112 -3.02 19.84 9.48
N ARG A 113 -3.40 19.47 10.71
CA ARG A 113 -2.62 18.59 11.58
C ARG A 113 -2.60 17.16 11.07
N VAL A 114 -3.74 16.62 10.63
CA VAL A 114 -3.85 15.26 10.10
C VAL A 114 -3.26 15.18 8.68
N GLY A 115 -3.46 16.21 7.85
CA GLY A 115 -2.98 16.28 6.48
C GLY A 115 -3.58 15.21 5.57
N SER A 116 -4.86 14.89 5.76
CA SER A 116 -5.63 13.94 4.96
C SER A 116 -6.55 14.66 3.98
N ASP A 117 -6.46 14.31 2.69
CA ASP A 117 -7.34 14.87 1.65
C ASP A 117 -8.81 14.49 1.91
N ASP A 118 -9.06 13.26 2.39
CA ASP A 118 -10.40 12.80 2.73
C ASP A 118 -10.98 13.59 3.91
N LEU A 119 -10.18 13.92 4.92
CA LEU A 119 -10.61 14.79 6.03
C LEU A 119 -10.88 16.22 5.55
N THR A 120 -10.03 16.76 4.68
CA THR A 120 -10.23 18.10 4.10
C THR A 120 -11.55 18.16 3.34
N LEU A 121 -11.91 17.13 2.60
CA LEU A 121 -13.20 17.01 1.94
C LEU A 121 -14.36 17.04 2.96
N VAL A 122 -14.25 16.25 4.03
CA VAL A 122 -15.25 16.19 5.11
C VAL A 122 -15.40 17.54 5.80
N THR A 123 -14.31 18.19 6.22
CA THR A 123 -14.35 19.49 6.91
C THR A 123 -14.95 20.57 6.03
N THR A 124 -14.57 20.63 4.75
CA THR A 124 -15.15 21.56 3.77
C THR A 124 -16.65 21.33 3.61
N ALA A 125 -17.08 20.07 3.50
CA ALA A 125 -18.48 19.71 3.36
C ALA A 125 -19.31 20.12 4.60
N ILE A 126 -18.77 19.94 5.82
CA ILE A 126 -19.40 20.40 7.06
C ILE A 126 -19.57 21.92 7.05
N LEU A 127 -18.52 22.66 6.69
CA LEU A 127 -18.54 24.12 6.68
C LEU A 127 -19.55 24.69 5.67
N ILE A 128 -19.59 24.11 4.46
CA ILE A 128 -20.57 24.49 3.43
C ILE A 128 -21.99 24.19 3.92
N SER A 129 -22.25 22.97 4.41
CA SER A 129 -23.58 22.57 4.88
C SER A 129 -24.08 23.47 6.01
N ARG A 130 -23.20 23.86 6.93
CA ARG A 130 -23.55 24.77 8.01
C ARG A 130 -23.94 26.18 7.51
N LYS A 131 -23.24 26.68 6.47
CA LYS A 131 -23.55 27.99 5.85
C LYS A 131 -24.82 27.97 5.02
N THR A 132 -25.09 26.86 4.34
CA THR A 132 -26.25 26.73 3.43
C THR A 132 -27.50 26.15 4.08
N GLY A 133 -27.40 25.66 5.33
CA GLY A 133 -28.48 24.93 5.99
C GLY A 133 -28.74 23.54 5.40
N GLY A 134 -27.75 22.97 4.68
CA GLY A 134 -27.86 21.69 4.01
C GLY A 134 -27.90 20.49 4.96
N ASN A 135 -28.35 19.35 4.45
CA ASN A 135 -28.42 18.10 5.19
C ASN A 135 -27.02 17.45 5.33
N VAL A 136 -26.36 17.70 6.45
CA VAL A 136 -25.02 17.17 6.75
C VAL A 136 -24.97 15.63 6.72
N THR A 137 -26.06 14.97 7.16
CA THR A 137 -26.13 13.49 7.23
C THR A 137 -26.04 12.85 5.84
N GLU A 138 -26.73 13.42 4.87
CA GLU A 138 -26.69 12.92 3.49
C GLU A 138 -25.29 13.07 2.87
N ILE A 139 -24.62 14.17 3.18
CA ILE A 139 -23.26 14.42 2.69
C ILE A 139 -22.28 13.45 3.33
N PHE A 140 -22.38 13.18 4.63
CA PHE A 140 -21.53 12.20 5.32
C PHE A 140 -21.71 10.80 4.75
N ASP A 141 -22.95 10.39 4.46
CA ASP A 141 -23.22 9.10 3.84
C ASP A 141 -22.55 8.99 2.46
N LYS A 142 -22.70 9.99 1.61
CA LYS A 142 -22.07 10.01 0.27
C LYS A 142 -20.55 9.98 0.34
N ILE A 143 -19.94 10.76 1.24
CA ILE A 143 -18.49 10.77 1.42
C ILE A 143 -18.03 9.41 1.96
N SER A 144 -18.70 8.87 2.98
CA SER A 144 -18.38 7.56 3.55
C SER A 144 -18.46 6.45 2.49
N GLU A 145 -19.49 6.45 1.65
CA GLU A 145 -19.65 5.49 0.55
C GLU A 145 -18.53 5.62 -0.48
N THR A 146 -18.18 6.85 -0.85
CA THR A 146 -17.08 7.13 -1.80
C THR A 146 -15.75 6.61 -1.28
N ILE A 147 -15.41 6.91 -0.01
CA ILE A 147 -14.17 6.45 0.62
C ILE A 147 -14.16 4.92 0.71
N ARG A 148 -15.26 4.29 1.16
CA ARG A 148 -15.38 2.82 1.21
C ARG A 148 -15.24 2.18 -0.16
N GLY A 149 -15.81 2.78 -1.20
CA GLY A 149 -15.69 2.35 -2.59
C GLY A 149 -14.23 2.35 -3.06
N ARG A 150 -13.51 3.47 -2.82
CA ARG A 150 -12.07 3.59 -3.13
C ARG A 150 -11.25 2.52 -2.39
N MET A 151 -11.42 2.39 -1.08
CA MET A 151 -10.74 1.39 -0.26
C MET A 151 -11.02 -0.06 -0.71
N LYS A 152 -12.23 -0.34 -1.20
CA LYS A 152 -12.58 -1.66 -1.75
C LYS A 152 -11.81 -1.96 -3.04
N ILE A 153 -11.71 -0.97 -3.93
CA ILE A 153 -10.95 -1.08 -5.18
C ILE A 153 -9.47 -1.29 -4.87
N GLU A 154 -8.88 -0.47 -3.99
CA GLU A 154 -7.48 -0.59 -3.59
C GLU A 154 -7.16 -1.98 -3.01
N ARG A 155 -8.03 -2.50 -2.12
CA ARG A 155 -7.88 -3.86 -1.58
C ARG A 155 -7.97 -4.93 -2.67
N LYS A 156 -8.88 -4.76 -3.63
CA LYS A 156 -9.03 -5.69 -4.76
C LYS A 156 -7.78 -5.70 -5.64
N VAL A 157 -7.27 -4.51 -5.99
CA VAL A 157 -6.04 -4.36 -6.77
C VAL A 157 -4.85 -4.98 -6.02
N LYS A 158 -4.70 -4.68 -4.72
CA LYS A 158 -3.64 -5.26 -3.89
C LYS A 158 -3.70 -6.79 -3.82
N SER A 159 -4.90 -7.36 -3.72
CA SER A 159 -5.10 -8.82 -3.72
C SER A 159 -4.73 -9.43 -5.07
N LEU A 160 -5.20 -8.84 -6.19
CA LEU A 160 -4.89 -9.33 -7.54
C LEU A 160 -3.38 -9.23 -7.86
N THR A 161 -2.75 -8.12 -7.46
CA THR A 161 -1.31 -7.93 -7.67
C THR A 161 -0.47 -8.88 -6.81
N ALA A 162 -0.92 -9.20 -5.58
CA ALA A 162 -0.27 -10.20 -4.74
C ALA A 162 -0.33 -11.61 -5.36
N GLN A 163 -1.48 -11.99 -5.93
CA GLN A 163 -1.66 -13.25 -6.65
C GLN A 163 -0.74 -13.33 -7.87
N GLY A 164 -0.69 -12.29 -8.70
CA GLY A 164 0.19 -12.23 -9.87
C GLY A 164 1.68 -12.31 -9.49
N ARG A 165 2.07 -11.69 -8.38
CA ARG A 165 3.44 -11.76 -7.86
C ARG A 165 3.82 -13.18 -7.43
N MET A 166 2.95 -13.88 -6.71
CA MET A 166 3.17 -15.27 -6.30
C MET A 166 3.29 -16.20 -7.52
N GLN A 167 2.40 -16.06 -8.51
CA GLN A 167 2.49 -16.83 -9.75
C GLN A 167 3.79 -16.56 -10.50
N GLY A 168 4.23 -15.30 -10.58
CA GLY A 168 5.49 -14.92 -11.21
C GLY A 168 6.71 -15.58 -10.54
N ILE A 169 6.74 -15.64 -9.21
CA ILE A 169 7.80 -16.31 -8.44
C ILE A 169 7.82 -17.82 -8.75
N ILE A 170 6.66 -18.48 -8.70
CA ILE A 170 6.55 -19.93 -8.94
C ILE A 170 7.03 -20.27 -10.36
N VAL A 171 6.55 -19.53 -11.38
CA VAL A 171 6.96 -19.74 -12.77
C VAL A 171 8.45 -19.50 -12.98
N SER A 172 9.04 -18.50 -12.28
CA SER A 172 10.47 -18.20 -12.38
C SER A 172 11.36 -19.28 -11.73
N ILE A 173 10.89 -19.95 -10.67
CA ILE A 173 11.64 -21.01 -9.97
C ILE A 173 11.54 -22.35 -10.71
N MET A 174 10.44 -22.60 -11.45
CA MET A 174 10.14 -23.88 -12.07
C MET A 174 11.25 -24.43 -12.99
N PRO A 175 11.88 -23.65 -13.89
CA PRO A 175 12.97 -24.15 -14.75
C PRO A 175 14.18 -24.65 -13.95
N PHE A 176 14.52 -23.98 -12.86
CA PHE A 176 15.64 -24.35 -11.99
C PHE A 176 15.33 -25.64 -11.22
N PHE A 177 14.09 -25.77 -10.74
CA PHE A 177 13.62 -26.97 -10.08
C PHE A 177 13.67 -28.19 -11.04
N LEU A 178 13.16 -28.02 -12.27
CA LEU A 178 13.21 -29.08 -13.30
C LEU A 178 14.64 -29.48 -13.66
N ALA A 179 15.54 -28.51 -13.82
CA ALA A 179 16.95 -28.78 -14.09
C ALA A 179 17.62 -29.59 -12.95
N ALA A 180 17.33 -29.23 -11.70
CA ALA A 180 17.83 -29.94 -10.53
C ALA A 180 17.30 -31.40 -10.46
N VAL A 181 16.00 -31.58 -10.67
CA VAL A 181 15.36 -32.91 -10.68
C VAL A 181 15.91 -33.77 -11.81
N MET A 182 16.06 -33.22 -13.03
CA MET A 182 16.61 -33.95 -14.18
C MET A 182 18.07 -34.34 -13.94
N THR A 183 18.86 -33.49 -13.30
CA THR A 183 20.26 -33.81 -12.93
C THR A 183 20.33 -34.91 -11.89
N ALA A 184 19.39 -34.99 -10.95
CA ALA A 184 19.32 -36.00 -9.93
C ALA A 184 18.90 -37.37 -10.50
N ILE A 185 17.94 -37.38 -11.46
CA ILE A 185 17.42 -38.66 -12.04
C ILE A 185 18.36 -39.23 -13.09
N LYS A 186 18.94 -38.40 -13.95
CA LYS A 186 19.83 -38.85 -15.06
C LYS A 186 21.07 -37.95 -15.17
N PRO A 187 22.03 -38.06 -14.25
CA PRO A 187 23.23 -37.22 -14.26
C PRO A 187 24.10 -37.42 -15.52
N GLY A 188 24.14 -38.67 -16.05
CA GLY A 188 24.91 -39.01 -17.24
C GLY A 188 24.44 -38.35 -18.55
N LEU A 189 23.20 -37.85 -18.60
CA LEU A 189 22.71 -37.11 -19.76
C LEU A 189 22.81 -35.57 -19.52
N MET A 190 22.52 -35.15 -18.30
CA MET A 190 22.41 -33.73 -18.01
C MET A 190 23.78 -33.05 -17.90
N ILE A 191 24.76 -33.72 -17.31
CA ILE A 191 26.12 -33.17 -17.17
C ILE A 191 26.78 -32.94 -18.53
N PRO A 192 26.80 -33.93 -19.49
CA PRO A 192 27.33 -33.67 -20.84
C PRO A 192 26.54 -32.61 -21.62
N PHE A 193 25.22 -32.53 -21.44
CA PHE A 193 24.42 -31.51 -22.06
C PHE A 193 24.82 -30.12 -21.57
N MET A 194 24.94 -29.92 -20.26
CA MET A 194 25.34 -28.62 -19.68
C MET A 194 26.76 -28.21 -20.07
N THR A 195 27.65 -29.16 -20.36
CA THR A 195 29.04 -28.88 -20.77
C THR A 195 29.21 -28.73 -22.29
N SER A 196 28.21 -29.11 -23.10
CA SER A 196 28.22 -28.93 -24.54
C SER A 196 27.99 -27.47 -24.94
N ALA A 197 28.55 -27.03 -26.06
CA ALA A 197 28.37 -25.68 -26.58
C ALA A 197 26.89 -25.39 -26.88
N ASN A 198 26.16 -26.36 -27.42
CA ASN A 198 24.73 -26.22 -27.73
C ASN A 198 23.87 -26.16 -26.47
N GLY A 199 24.20 -26.89 -25.42
CA GLY A 199 23.52 -26.85 -24.13
C GLY A 199 23.75 -25.54 -23.40
N ALA A 200 24.97 -25.00 -23.43
CA ALA A 200 25.30 -23.71 -22.86
C ALA A 200 24.52 -22.58 -23.55
N LEU A 201 24.41 -22.61 -24.90
CA LEU A 201 23.63 -21.68 -25.68
C LEU A 201 22.13 -21.75 -25.31
N ALA A 202 21.56 -22.95 -25.21
CA ALA A 202 20.16 -23.13 -24.82
C ALA A 202 19.87 -22.61 -23.42
N MET A 203 20.77 -22.85 -22.45
CA MET A 203 20.64 -22.30 -21.10
C MET A 203 20.70 -20.75 -21.07
N LEU A 204 21.59 -20.16 -21.86
CA LEU A 204 21.69 -18.70 -21.97
C LEU A 204 20.39 -18.09 -22.52
N VAL A 205 19.84 -18.67 -23.58
CA VAL A 205 18.56 -18.25 -24.17
C VAL A 205 17.42 -18.38 -23.15
N ALA A 206 17.35 -19.49 -22.43
CA ALA A 206 16.35 -19.69 -21.38
C ALA A 206 16.45 -18.64 -20.26
N CYS A 207 17.68 -18.32 -19.80
CA CYS A 207 17.88 -17.25 -18.81
C CYS A 207 17.41 -15.89 -19.30
N VAL A 208 17.69 -15.54 -20.57
CA VAL A 208 17.22 -14.27 -21.16
C VAL A 208 15.70 -14.23 -21.17
N PHE A 209 15.01 -15.30 -21.57
CA PHE A 209 13.54 -15.36 -21.55
C PHE A 209 12.97 -15.22 -20.12
N ILE A 210 13.59 -15.84 -19.12
CA ILE A 210 13.16 -15.71 -17.72
C ILE A 210 13.31 -14.27 -17.25
N VAL A 211 14.43 -13.61 -17.57
CA VAL A 211 14.66 -12.20 -17.18
C VAL A 211 13.66 -11.28 -17.88
N VAL A 212 13.42 -11.46 -19.17
CA VAL A 212 12.44 -10.66 -19.93
C VAL A 212 11.02 -10.87 -19.37
N GLY A 213 10.62 -12.12 -19.15
CA GLY A 213 9.31 -12.44 -18.55
C GLY A 213 9.14 -11.81 -17.17
N TRP A 214 10.17 -11.87 -16.34
CA TRP A 214 10.16 -11.24 -15.02
C TRP A 214 10.06 -9.71 -15.07
N LEU A 215 10.77 -9.03 -16.00
CA LEU A 215 10.67 -7.59 -16.21
C LEU A 215 9.27 -7.17 -16.65
N ILE A 216 8.64 -7.95 -17.55
CA ILE A 216 7.26 -7.70 -18.00
C ILE A 216 6.29 -7.85 -16.83
N ILE A 217 6.37 -8.92 -16.06
CA ILE A 217 5.51 -9.16 -14.88
C ILE A 217 5.69 -8.01 -13.89
N ARG A 218 6.92 -7.59 -13.61
CA ARG A 218 7.21 -6.48 -12.70
C ARG A 218 6.61 -5.15 -13.18
N LYS A 219 6.64 -4.88 -14.50
CA LYS A 219 6.06 -3.66 -15.09
C LYS A 219 4.54 -3.66 -15.00
N ILE A 220 3.89 -4.82 -15.23
CA ILE A 220 2.43 -4.96 -15.16
C ILE A 220 1.92 -4.88 -13.71
N VAL A 221 2.65 -5.49 -12.77
CA VAL A 221 2.28 -5.52 -11.33
C VAL A 221 2.54 -4.18 -10.63
N LYS A 222 3.41 -3.33 -11.18
CA LYS A 222 3.66 -1.98 -10.67
C LYS A 222 2.63 -0.99 -11.22
N ILE A 223 1.36 -1.22 -10.91
CA ILE A 223 0.31 -0.20 -11.06
C ILE A 223 0.31 0.57 -9.75
N ASP A 224 0.90 1.76 -9.75
CA ASP A 224 0.75 2.74 -8.69
C ASP A 224 -0.70 3.26 -8.78
N VAL A 225 -1.53 2.93 -7.77
CA VAL A 225 -2.85 3.51 -7.53
C VAL A 225 -2.68 4.66 -6.55
#